data_9256e3f1b5467c1d4b8fc2592f51abc0
#
_entry.id   9256e3f1b5467c1d4b8fc2592f51abc0
#
_cell.length_a   1.000
_cell.length_b   1.000
_cell.length_c   1.000
_cell.angle_alpha   90.00
_cell.angle_beta   90.00
_cell.angle_gamma   90.00
#
_symmetry.space_group_name_H-M   'P 1'
#
loop_
_entity.id
_entity.type
_entity.pdbx_description
1 polymer ?
#
loop_
_entity_poly.entity_id
_entity_poly.type
_entity_poly.pdbx_seq_one_letter_code
_entity_poly.pdbx_strand_id
1 'polypeptide(L)' 'METIECASLFRLTVPPMIEPAQIKQLRESNHVSQPVFARYLNTSESTVEKWEAGAKKPGGVALKLLAIVQKHGLQILA' A
#
# COMPACT_ATOMS: atom_id res chain seq x y z
N MET A 1 -1.91 9.87 -28.10
CA MET A 1 -2.67 8.74 -27.50
C MET A 1 -1.75 7.61 -27.09
N GLU A 2 -0.94 7.10 -28.00
CA GLU A 2 -0.01 6.02 -27.67
C GLU A 2 0.97 6.41 -26.57
N THR A 3 1.44 7.64 -26.58
CA THR A 3 2.37 8.13 -25.58
C THR A 3 1.76 8.04 -24.18
N ILE A 4 0.48 8.41 -24.06
CA ILE A 4 -0.24 8.37 -22.79
C ILE A 4 -0.42 6.94 -22.34
N GLU A 5 -0.74 6.05 -23.25
CA GLU A 5 -0.91 4.63 -22.95
C GLU A 5 0.39 4.01 -22.48
N CYS A 6 1.50 4.34 -23.12
CA CYS A 6 2.80 3.85 -22.71
C CYS A 6 3.15 4.32 -21.30
N ALA A 7 2.85 5.57 -20.98
CA ALA A 7 3.09 6.09 -19.64
C ALA A 7 2.24 5.36 -18.60
N SER A 8 0.99 5.04 -18.94
CA SER A 8 0.12 4.30 -18.04
C SER A 8 0.63 2.89 -17.79
N LEU A 9 1.06 2.23 -18.84
CA LEU A 9 1.63 0.88 -18.71
C LEU A 9 2.89 0.88 -17.86
N PHE A 10 3.74 1.88 -18.06
CA PHE A 10 4.96 2.01 -17.26
C PHE A 10 4.62 2.17 -15.77
N ARG A 11 3.60 2.96 -15.45
CA ARG A 11 3.17 3.16 -14.07
C ARG A 11 2.60 1.88 -13.46
N LEU A 12 1.99 1.03 -14.27
CA LEU A 12 1.47 -0.25 -13.79
C LEU A 12 2.59 -1.22 -13.43
N THR A 13 3.72 -1.13 -14.13
CA THR A 13 4.85 -2.02 -13.87
C THR A 13 5.76 -1.53 -12.77
N VAL A 14 5.74 -0.21 -12.48
CA VAL A 14 6.57 0.39 -11.45
C VAL A 14 5.67 0.82 -10.29
N PRO A 15 5.72 0.12 -9.15
CA PRO A 15 4.89 0.50 -8.02
C PRO A 15 5.21 1.91 -7.55
N PRO A 16 4.19 2.70 -7.18
CA PRO A 16 4.42 4.05 -6.67
C PRO A 16 5.13 3.98 -5.32
N MET A 17 5.92 5.00 -5.02
CA MET A 17 6.50 5.15 -3.71
C MET A 17 5.43 5.66 -2.75
N ILE A 18 5.34 5.02 -1.59
CA ILE A 18 4.36 5.38 -0.57
C ILE A 18 5.11 5.84 0.67
N GLU A 19 4.80 7.05 1.12
CA GLU A 19 5.41 7.61 2.31
C GLU A 19 4.82 6.98 3.57
N PRO A 20 5.57 6.91 4.70
CA PRO A 20 5.04 6.35 5.93
C PRO A 20 3.74 7.01 6.38
N ALA A 21 3.63 8.33 6.26
CA ALA A 21 2.41 9.04 6.62
C ALA A 21 1.21 8.61 5.76
N GLN A 22 1.46 8.30 4.50
CA GLN A 22 0.41 7.83 3.59
C GLN A 22 -0.09 6.43 3.98
N ILE A 23 0.80 5.57 4.45
CA ILE A 23 0.42 4.23 4.91
C ILE A 23 -0.51 4.35 6.12
N LYS A 24 -0.13 5.16 7.08
CA LYS A 24 -0.95 5.40 8.27
C LYS A 24 -2.30 6.00 7.90
N GLN A 25 -2.30 7.00 7.02
CA GLN A 25 -3.51 7.65 6.56
C GLN A 25 -4.43 6.67 5.83
N LEU A 26 -3.86 5.81 5.01
CA LEU A 26 -4.61 4.77 4.32
C LEU A 26 -5.28 3.82 5.30
N ARG A 27 -4.54 3.39 6.32
CA ARG A 27 -5.06 2.52 7.35
C ARG A 27 -6.20 3.20 8.10
N GLU A 28 -6.00 4.43 8.53
CA GLU A 28 -7.01 5.18 9.29
C GLU A 28 -8.26 5.47 8.47
N SER A 29 -8.10 5.74 7.19
CA SER A 29 -9.25 5.99 6.32
C SER A 29 -10.10 4.74 6.10
N ASN A 30 -9.53 3.57 6.31
CA ASN A 30 -10.26 2.30 6.27
C ASN A 30 -10.73 1.85 7.65
N HIS A 31 -10.50 2.66 8.67
CA HIS A 31 -11.00 2.44 10.05
C HIS A 31 -10.52 1.11 10.64
N VAL A 32 -9.26 0.76 10.42
CA VAL A 32 -8.68 -0.48 10.96
C VAL A 32 -7.46 -0.18 11.82
N SER A 33 -7.20 -1.06 12.78
CA SER A 33 -6.00 -1.00 13.61
C SER A 33 -4.81 -1.59 12.87
N GLN A 34 -3.61 -1.38 13.41
CA GLN A 34 -2.39 -1.95 12.83
C GLN A 34 -2.44 -3.47 12.73
N PRO A 35 -2.86 -4.23 13.76
CA PRO A 35 -2.96 -5.68 13.63
C PRO A 35 -3.93 -6.12 12.54
N VAL A 36 -5.08 -5.46 12.44
CA VAL A 36 -6.09 -5.81 11.43
C VAL A 36 -5.56 -5.49 10.04
N PHE A 37 -4.94 -4.33 9.88
CA PHE A 37 -4.34 -3.95 8.60
C PHE A 37 -3.26 -4.97 8.17
N ALA A 38 -2.43 -5.41 9.12
CA ALA A 38 -1.41 -6.41 8.86
C ALA A 38 -2.02 -7.73 8.37
N ARG A 39 -3.15 -8.13 8.93
CA ARG A 39 -3.82 -9.37 8.52
C ARG A 39 -4.33 -9.27 7.08
N TYR A 40 -4.91 -8.12 6.71
CA TYR A 40 -5.34 -7.91 5.33
C TYR A 40 -4.19 -8.01 4.34
N LEU A 41 -3.01 -7.54 4.74
CA LEU A 41 -1.83 -7.54 3.88
C LEU A 41 -0.98 -8.80 4.02
N ASN A 42 -1.41 -9.73 4.86
CA ASN A 42 -0.70 -10.98 5.11
C ASN A 42 0.73 -10.73 5.62
N THR A 43 0.84 -9.84 6.58
CA THR A 43 2.12 -9.49 7.19
C THR A 43 1.95 -9.37 8.70
N SER A 44 3.03 -9.04 9.42
CA SER A 44 2.97 -8.89 10.88
C SER A 44 2.68 -7.45 11.28
N GLU A 45 2.12 -7.30 12.47
CA GLU A 45 1.86 -5.98 13.04
C GLU A 45 3.15 -5.17 13.17
N SER A 46 4.23 -5.79 13.61
CA SER A 46 5.50 -5.10 13.75
C SER A 46 6.03 -4.57 12.42
N THR A 47 5.75 -5.27 11.32
CA THR A 47 6.11 -4.80 9.99
C THR A 47 5.33 -3.53 9.64
N VAL A 48 4.03 -3.52 9.91
CA VAL A 48 3.19 -2.33 9.66
C VAL A 48 3.66 -1.16 10.52
N GLU A 49 3.98 -1.40 11.79
CA GLU A 49 4.51 -0.38 12.68
C GLU A 49 5.79 0.25 12.11
N LYS A 50 6.69 -0.60 11.60
CA LYS A 50 7.95 -0.11 11.03
C LYS A 50 7.70 0.70 9.75
N TRP A 51 6.76 0.29 8.93
CA TRP A 51 6.40 1.06 7.74
C TRP A 51 5.88 2.45 8.14
N GLU A 52 5.00 2.51 9.13
CA GLU A 52 4.39 3.79 9.56
C GLU A 52 5.39 4.68 10.27
N ALA A 53 6.37 4.09 10.93
CA ALA A 53 7.42 4.84 11.62
C ALA A 53 8.56 5.26 10.68
N GLY A 54 8.59 4.74 9.46
CA GLY A 54 9.65 5.03 8.52
C GLY A 54 10.91 4.22 8.75
N ALA A 55 10.87 3.23 9.65
CA ALA A 55 12.03 2.40 9.98
C ALA A 55 12.30 1.35 8.91
N LYS A 56 11.30 1.00 8.11
CA LYS A 56 11.42 0.01 7.06
C LYS A 56 10.49 0.39 5.91
N LYS A 57 10.94 0.15 4.69
CA LYS A 57 10.13 0.43 3.50
C LYS A 57 9.42 -0.84 3.05
N PRO A 58 8.15 -0.73 2.60
CA PRO A 58 7.46 -1.88 2.02
C PRO A 58 8.20 -2.40 0.80
N GLY A 59 8.28 -3.71 0.67
CA GLY A 59 8.85 -4.35 -0.52
C GLY A 59 7.91 -4.25 -1.72
N GLY A 60 8.37 -4.74 -2.88
CA GLY A 60 7.61 -4.61 -4.12
C GLY A 60 6.18 -5.17 -4.05
N VAL A 61 6.02 -6.37 -3.47
CA VAL A 61 4.70 -6.98 -3.32
C VAL A 61 3.81 -6.15 -2.41
N ALA A 62 4.37 -5.70 -1.28
CA ALA A 62 3.63 -4.88 -0.32
C ALA A 62 3.22 -3.54 -0.93
N LEU A 63 4.11 -2.90 -1.69
CA LEU A 63 3.79 -1.65 -2.40
C LEU A 63 2.63 -1.84 -3.36
N LYS A 64 2.62 -2.95 -4.07
CA LYS A 64 1.54 -3.26 -5.00
C LYS A 64 0.22 -3.41 -4.26
N LEU A 65 0.22 -4.15 -3.14
CA LEU A 65 -0.98 -4.32 -2.33
C LEU A 65 -1.47 -3.00 -1.77
N LEU A 66 -0.56 -2.16 -1.28
CA LEU A 66 -0.92 -0.86 -0.75
C LEU A 66 -1.52 0.04 -1.83
N ALA A 67 -0.97 -0.01 -3.04
CA ALA A 67 -1.51 0.76 -4.16
C ALA A 67 -2.93 0.30 -4.52
N ILE A 68 -3.17 -1.00 -4.50
CA ILE A 68 -4.50 -1.57 -4.76
C ILE A 68 -5.48 -1.11 -3.69
N VAL A 69 -5.07 -1.14 -2.43
CA VAL A 69 -5.92 -0.71 -1.31
C VAL A 69 -6.22 0.79 -1.41
N GLN A 70 -5.26 1.60 -1.82
CA GLN A 70 -5.48 3.03 -2.03
C GLN A 70 -6.58 3.28 -3.07
N LYS A 71 -6.61 2.44 -4.08
CA LYS A 71 -7.51 2.62 -5.19
C LYS A 71 -8.90 2.04 -4.92
N HIS A 72 -8.97 0.91 -4.24
CA HIS A 72 -10.20 0.12 -4.11
C HIS A 72 -10.65 -0.10 -2.67
N GLY A 73 -9.84 0.23 -1.68
CA GLY A 73 -10.14 -0.03 -0.28
C GLY A 73 -9.73 -1.44 0.14
N LEU A 74 -9.73 -1.68 1.45
CA LEU A 74 -9.29 -2.96 2.01
C LEU A 74 -10.21 -4.13 1.65
N GLN A 75 -11.46 -3.86 1.38
CA GLN A 75 -12.43 -4.91 1.08
C GLN A 75 -12.06 -5.72 -0.14
N ILE A 76 -11.22 -5.18 -1.02
CA ILE A 76 -10.75 -5.93 -2.20
C ILE A 76 -9.85 -7.09 -1.80
N LEU A 77 -9.26 -7.04 -0.61
CA LEU A 77 -8.38 -8.09 -0.10
C LEU A 77 -9.11 -9.06 0.82
N ALA A 78 -10.35 -8.81 1.12
CA ALA A 78 -11.13 -9.65 2.03
C ALA A 78 -11.60 -10.96 1.40
#